data_21d9970f9660871c3b54351ebae29fe0
#
_entry.id   21d9970f9660871c3b54351ebae29fe0
#
_cell.length_a   1.000
_cell.length_b   1.000
_cell.length_c   1.000
_cell.angle_alpha   90.00
_cell.angle_beta   90.00
_cell.angle_gamma   90.00
#
_symmetry.space_group_name_H-M   'P 1'
#
loop_
_entity.id
_entity.type
_entity.pdbx_description
1 polymer ?
#
loop_
_entity_poly.entity_id
_entity_poly.type
_entity_poly.pdbx_seq_one_letter_code
_entity_poly.pdbx_strand_id
1 'polypeptide(L)'
;MKSLDGVQYPEPLLDLQNIRVMRGDVTRGGRIVLDDFSLRINGDEHVAVLGPNGCGKSTLIKTITRECYPMVREGSSMTILGQKSWNVFELRSLLGVVSNDLMSSCTGDASGLDVVLSGFFSSTRIFPNHTVDPNHRELAEVALAQLGVAHLAERAVQEMSSGEAKRVLIARALVHKPRALLFDEPSNSLDILAQRGLRETMRSLANSGIGIILVTHELPDVVPEIERVVLMSNGRIVADGRKEEVLQAESLGKLFRLTVELGRRDGYYHIW
;
A
#
# COMPACT_ATOMS: atom_id res chain seq x y z
N MET A 1 20.50 -21.48 -1.88
CA MET A 1 21.26 -22.02 -3.05
C MET A 1 22.18 -20.91 -3.51
N LYS A 2 23.49 -21.06 -3.42
CA LYS A 2 24.45 -20.10 -3.95
C LYS A 2 24.39 -20.19 -5.47
N SER A 3 24.10 -19.07 -6.15
CA SER A 3 24.19 -19.02 -7.61
C SER A 3 25.63 -19.07 -8.05
N LEU A 4 25.90 -19.75 -9.16
CA LEU A 4 27.25 -20.03 -9.70
C LEU A 4 27.94 -18.80 -10.31
N ASP A 5 27.27 -17.62 -10.39
CA ASP A 5 27.77 -16.46 -11.14
C ASP A 5 28.09 -15.21 -10.30
N GLY A 6 28.11 -15.30 -8.97
CA GLY A 6 28.60 -14.20 -8.12
C GLY A 6 27.77 -12.88 -8.15
N VAL A 7 26.69 -12.81 -8.91
CA VAL A 7 25.77 -11.66 -8.93
C VAL A 7 24.76 -11.84 -7.80
N GLN A 8 24.94 -11.09 -6.73
CA GLN A 8 23.99 -11.01 -5.64
C GLN A 8 22.83 -10.11 -6.11
N TYR A 9 21.77 -10.71 -6.65
CA TYR A 9 20.54 -9.96 -6.90
C TYR A 9 20.00 -9.48 -5.55
N PRO A 10 19.62 -8.19 -5.40
CA PRO A 10 19.03 -7.70 -4.18
C PRO A 10 17.80 -8.56 -3.84
N GLU A 11 17.66 -8.91 -2.56
CA GLU A 11 16.52 -9.70 -2.10
C GLU A 11 15.21 -8.97 -2.44
N PRO A 12 14.19 -9.68 -2.94
CA PRO A 12 12.93 -9.06 -3.29
C PRO A 12 12.26 -8.48 -2.04
N LEU A 13 11.57 -7.36 -2.21
CA LEU A 13 10.71 -6.79 -1.18
C LEU A 13 9.62 -7.79 -0.79
N LEU A 14 9.03 -8.44 -1.78
CA LEU A 14 7.97 -9.44 -1.63
C LEU A 14 8.20 -10.61 -2.59
N ASP A 15 8.11 -11.83 -2.09
CA ASP A 15 8.06 -13.04 -2.91
C ASP A 15 6.97 -13.98 -2.36
N LEU A 16 5.86 -14.04 -3.08
CA LEU A 16 4.72 -14.92 -2.83
C LEU A 16 4.70 -15.98 -3.91
N GLN A 17 4.65 -17.26 -3.52
CA GLN A 17 4.58 -18.38 -4.45
C GLN A 17 3.40 -19.28 -4.07
N ASN A 18 2.46 -19.42 -5.00
CA ASN A 18 1.28 -20.29 -4.89
C ASN A 18 0.54 -20.15 -3.55
N ILE A 19 0.45 -18.94 -2.99
CA ILE A 19 -0.22 -18.75 -1.72
C ILE A 19 -1.73 -18.88 -1.88
N ARG A 20 -2.37 -19.38 -0.81
CA ARG A 20 -3.82 -19.37 -0.64
C ARG A 20 -4.17 -18.71 0.67
N VAL A 21 -5.06 -17.74 0.63
CA VAL A 21 -5.50 -17.03 1.84
C VAL A 21 -7.01 -17.16 1.97
N MET A 22 -7.45 -17.57 3.17
CA MET A 22 -8.85 -17.68 3.51
C MET A 22 -9.24 -16.60 4.51
N ARG A 23 -10.44 -16.09 4.41
CA ARG A 23 -11.05 -15.20 5.40
C ARG A 23 -12.29 -15.85 6.02
N GLY A 24 -12.50 -15.60 7.29
CA GLY A 24 -13.53 -16.25 8.09
C GLY A 24 -13.06 -17.57 8.70
N ASP A 25 -13.91 -18.15 9.53
CA ASP A 25 -13.60 -19.40 10.23
C ASP A 25 -13.85 -20.59 9.30
N VAL A 26 -12.87 -21.51 9.21
CA VAL A 26 -12.95 -22.77 8.43
C VAL A 26 -14.21 -23.57 8.79
N THR A 27 -14.56 -23.61 10.08
CA THR A 27 -15.71 -24.38 10.60
C THR A 27 -17.05 -23.71 10.30
N ARG A 28 -17.05 -22.40 9.98
CA ARG A 28 -18.23 -21.59 9.68
C ARG A 28 -18.35 -21.19 8.21
N GLY A 29 -17.66 -21.90 7.30
CA GLY A 29 -17.73 -21.66 5.87
C GLY A 29 -16.81 -20.52 5.40
N GLY A 30 -15.60 -20.44 5.92
CA GLY A 30 -14.60 -19.47 5.48
C GLY A 30 -14.39 -19.48 3.96
N ARG A 31 -14.21 -18.29 3.36
CA ARG A 31 -14.06 -18.11 1.91
C ARG A 31 -12.59 -17.96 1.53
N ILE A 32 -12.14 -18.71 0.52
CA ILE A 32 -10.84 -18.46 -0.12
C ILE A 32 -10.94 -17.12 -0.87
N VAL A 33 -10.01 -16.23 -0.57
CA VAL A 33 -9.96 -14.87 -1.13
C VAL A 33 -8.77 -14.68 -2.05
N LEU A 34 -7.61 -15.28 -1.73
CA LEU A 34 -6.48 -15.43 -2.66
C LEU A 34 -6.31 -16.92 -2.94
N ASP A 35 -6.13 -17.28 -4.20
CA ASP A 35 -6.03 -18.68 -4.64
C ASP A 35 -4.99 -18.83 -5.73
N ASP A 36 -3.99 -19.69 -5.51
CA ASP A 36 -2.82 -19.89 -6.39
C ASP A 36 -2.16 -18.55 -6.77
N PHE A 37 -1.99 -17.70 -5.75
CA PHE A 37 -1.52 -16.34 -5.95
C PHE A 37 0.01 -16.30 -5.84
N SER A 38 0.68 -15.88 -6.92
CA SER A 38 2.13 -15.73 -6.97
C SER A 38 2.46 -14.32 -7.43
N LEU A 39 3.27 -13.60 -6.65
CA LEU A 39 3.67 -12.23 -6.94
C LEU A 39 5.06 -11.97 -6.35
N ARG A 40 5.98 -11.50 -7.18
CA ARG A 40 7.30 -11.06 -6.74
C ARG A 40 7.46 -9.57 -7.04
N ILE A 41 7.89 -8.79 -6.05
CA ILE A 41 8.15 -7.34 -6.16
C ILE A 41 9.57 -7.09 -5.66
N ASN A 42 10.39 -6.38 -6.41
CA ASN A 42 11.73 -5.97 -5.99
C ASN A 42 11.68 -4.68 -5.13
N GLY A 43 12.77 -4.37 -4.42
CA GLY A 43 12.76 -3.29 -3.43
C GLY A 43 12.62 -1.88 -3.99
N ASP A 44 12.97 -1.69 -5.26
CA ASP A 44 12.97 -0.42 -6.00
C ASP A 44 11.80 -0.29 -6.99
N GLU A 45 10.95 -1.33 -7.09
CA GLU A 45 9.82 -1.31 -8.01
C GLU A 45 8.63 -0.49 -7.48
N HIS A 46 7.97 0.20 -8.41
CA HIS A 46 6.67 0.79 -8.19
C HIS A 46 5.63 -0.06 -8.94
N VAL A 47 4.71 -0.66 -8.18
CA VAL A 47 3.73 -1.62 -8.72
C VAL A 47 2.31 -1.19 -8.36
N ALA A 48 1.41 -1.22 -9.34
CA ALA A 48 -0.02 -1.08 -9.08
C ALA A 48 -0.73 -2.43 -9.24
N VAL A 49 -1.55 -2.78 -8.26
CA VAL A 49 -2.47 -3.91 -8.31
C VAL A 49 -3.88 -3.39 -8.55
N LEU A 50 -4.38 -3.60 -9.75
CA LEU A 50 -5.70 -3.16 -10.21
C LEU A 50 -6.70 -4.32 -10.21
N GLY A 51 -7.93 -4.04 -9.84
CA GLY A 51 -9.01 -5.02 -9.93
C GLY A 51 -10.32 -4.52 -9.33
N PRO A 52 -11.44 -5.16 -9.66
CA PRO A 52 -12.75 -4.78 -9.14
C PRO A 52 -12.84 -4.96 -7.62
N ASN A 53 -13.83 -4.30 -7.02
CA ASN A 53 -14.08 -4.46 -5.60
C ASN A 53 -14.38 -5.92 -5.24
N GLY A 54 -13.85 -6.37 -4.09
CA GLY A 54 -14.01 -7.74 -3.63
C GLY A 54 -13.13 -8.81 -4.31
N CYS A 55 -12.24 -8.45 -5.25
CA CYS A 55 -11.34 -9.41 -5.88
C CYS A 55 -10.17 -9.88 -5.00
N GLY A 56 -9.96 -9.29 -3.80
CA GLY A 56 -8.95 -9.72 -2.82
C GLY A 56 -7.81 -8.73 -2.58
N LYS A 57 -7.83 -7.53 -3.17
CA LYS A 57 -6.78 -6.50 -3.07
C LYS A 57 -6.38 -6.16 -1.61
N SER A 58 -7.35 -5.76 -0.78
CA SER A 58 -7.07 -5.45 0.64
C SER A 58 -6.65 -6.69 1.43
N THR A 59 -7.05 -7.91 1.00
CA THR A 59 -6.53 -9.15 1.60
C THR A 59 -5.06 -9.34 1.26
N LEU A 60 -4.63 -8.99 0.05
CA LEU A 60 -3.21 -8.98 -0.31
C LEU A 60 -2.41 -8.05 0.61
N ILE A 61 -2.86 -6.79 0.80
CA ILE A 61 -2.22 -5.87 1.75
C ILE A 61 -2.16 -6.47 3.16
N LYS A 62 -3.29 -6.99 3.68
CA LYS A 62 -3.35 -7.64 5.00
C LYS A 62 -2.46 -8.89 5.10
N THR A 63 -2.17 -9.54 3.99
CA THR A 63 -1.22 -10.65 3.95
C THR A 63 0.21 -10.15 4.02
N ILE A 64 0.54 -9.09 3.28
CA ILE A 64 1.87 -8.45 3.34
C ILE A 64 2.15 -7.88 4.74
N THR A 65 1.17 -7.26 5.38
CA THR A 65 1.29 -6.68 6.73
C THR A 65 1.18 -7.70 7.87
N ARG A 66 1.05 -8.99 7.55
CA ARG A 66 0.91 -10.09 8.52
C ARG A 66 -0.35 -10.01 9.39
N GLU A 67 -1.40 -9.37 8.90
CA GLU A 67 -2.74 -9.41 9.51
C GLU A 67 -3.55 -10.62 9.03
N CYS A 68 -3.21 -11.15 7.85
CA CYS A 68 -3.71 -12.42 7.33
C CYS A 68 -2.52 -13.32 7.00
N TYR A 69 -2.70 -14.63 7.16
CA TYR A 69 -1.66 -15.62 6.89
C TYR A 69 -2.09 -16.58 5.77
N PRO A 70 -1.19 -16.92 4.84
CA PRO A 70 -1.44 -17.98 3.87
C PRO A 70 -1.67 -19.32 4.57
N MET A 71 -2.53 -20.13 3.98
CA MET A 71 -2.69 -21.54 4.40
C MET A 71 -1.40 -22.30 4.08
N VAL A 72 -0.99 -23.16 5.02
CA VAL A 72 0.17 -24.04 4.83
C VAL A 72 -0.20 -25.10 3.79
N ARG A 73 0.56 -25.15 2.69
CA ARG A 73 0.40 -26.17 1.64
C ARG A 73 1.73 -26.42 0.93
N GLU A 74 1.87 -27.59 0.35
CA GLU A 74 3.05 -27.95 -0.43
C GLU A 74 3.23 -27.00 -1.63
N GLY A 75 4.46 -26.59 -1.92
CA GLY A 75 4.79 -25.67 -3.01
C GLY A 75 4.38 -24.21 -2.76
N SER A 76 3.89 -23.88 -1.55
CA SER A 76 3.56 -22.52 -1.16
C SER A 76 4.68 -21.91 -0.33
N SER A 77 5.07 -20.67 -0.65
CA SER A 77 6.02 -19.92 0.16
C SER A 77 5.69 -18.42 0.16
N MET A 78 6.09 -17.74 1.23
CA MET A 78 6.00 -16.31 1.37
C MET A 78 7.23 -15.78 2.08
N THR A 79 7.97 -14.88 1.43
CA THR A 79 9.02 -14.08 2.05
C THR A 79 8.76 -12.60 1.85
N ILE A 80 9.14 -11.80 2.83
CA ILE A 80 9.15 -10.34 2.77
C ILE A 80 10.56 -9.93 3.14
N LEU A 81 11.21 -9.12 2.30
CA LEU A 81 12.63 -8.74 2.48
C LEU A 81 13.51 -9.96 2.76
N GLY A 82 13.30 -11.06 2.00
CA GLY A 82 14.03 -12.32 2.12
C GLY A 82 13.67 -13.20 3.33
N GLN A 83 12.85 -12.73 4.28
CA GLN A 83 12.52 -13.45 5.52
C GLN A 83 11.13 -14.09 5.50
N LYS A 84 11.02 -15.32 6.00
CA LYS A 84 9.75 -16.05 6.15
C LYS A 84 8.95 -15.62 7.37
N SER A 85 9.62 -15.20 8.43
CA SER A 85 9.01 -14.80 9.71
C SER A 85 9.46 -13.40 10.08
N TRP A 86 8.56 -12.61 10.60
CA TRP A 86 8.80 -11.23 11.02
C TRP A 86 8.24 -10.97 12.41
N ASN A 87 8.95 -10.18 13.20
CA ASN A 87 8.32 -9.40 14.23
C ASN A 87 7.45 -8.34 13.54
N VAL A 88 6.16 -8.30 13.84
CA VAL A 88 5.19 -7.41 13.17
C VAL A 88 5.56 -5.92 13.36
N PHE A 89 6.13 -5.56 14.51
CA PHE A 89 6.58 -4.19 14.77
C PHE A 89 7.77 -3.80 13.87
N GLU A 90 8.75 -4.69 13.72
CA GLU A 90 9.89 -4.48 12.80
C GLU A 90 9.42 -4.40 11.35
N LEU A 91 8.51 -5.28 10.93
CA LEU A 91 7.97 -5.23 9.57
C LEU A 91 7.25 -3.90 9.29
N ARG A 92 6.45 -3.40 10.25
CA ARG A 92 5.73 -2.13 10.12
C ARG A 92 6.64 -0.90 10.10
N SER A 93 7.86 -0.98 10.61
CA SER A 93 8.85 0.08 10.45
C SER A 93 9.49 0.09 9.05
N LEU A 94 9.51 -1.05 8.36
CA LEU A 94 10.07 -1.19 7.01
C LEU A 94 9.03 -1.00 5.90
N LEU A 95 7.75 -1.21 6.21
CA LEU A 95 6.62 -1.09 5.27
C LEU A 95 5.58 -0.12 5.84
N GLY A 96 5.55 1.08 5.30
CA GLY A 96 4.53 2.06 5.68
C GLY A 96 3.18 1.71 5.03
N VAL A 97 2.09 1.82 5.79
CA VAL A 97 0.74 1.51 5.30
C VAL A 97 -0.13 2.76 5.31
N VAL A 98 -0.81 3.00 4.20
CA VAL A 98 -1.78 4.08 4.01
C VAL A 98 -3.09 3.47 3.54
N SER A 99 -4.06 3.33 4.44
CA SER A 99 -5.37 2.74 4.14
C SER A 99 -6.50 3.52 4.80
N ASN A 100 -7.72 3.35 4.31
CA ASN A 100 -8.89 3.98 4.92
C ASN A 100 -9.27 3.34 6.27
N ASP A 101 -9.04 2.03 6.44
CA ASP A 101 -9.22 1.33 7.71
C ASP A 101 -8.33 1.96 8.80
N LEU A 102 -7.05 2.23 8.45
CA LEU A 102 -6.11 2.89 9.37
C LEU A 102 -6.51 4.34 9.64
N MET A 103 -6.93 5.09 8.61
CA MET A 103 -7.45 6.45 8.76
C MET A 103 -8.59 6.48 9.77
N SER A 104 -9.60 5.64 9.59
CA SER A 104 -10.77 5.56 10.48
C SER A 104 -10.39 5.20 11.92
N SER A 105 -9.32 4.44 12.10
CA SER A 105 -8.80 4.06 13.42
C SER A 105 -7.98 5.15 14.10
N CYS A 106 -7.45 6.11 13.34
CA CYS A 106 -6.68 7.26 13.84
C CYS A 106 -7.56 8.50 14.09
N THR A 107 -8.89 8.37 13.99
CA THR A 107 -9.84 9.47 14.22
C THR A 107 -10.09 9.73 15.70
N GLY A 108 -10.64 10.90 16.00
CA GLY A 108 -10.94 11.37 17.35
C GLY A 108 -10.24 12.70 17.64
N ASP A 109 -10.02 13.00 18.91
CA ASP A 109 -9.38 14.24 19.37
C ASP A 109 -7.85 14.25 19.18
N ALA A 110 -7.27 13.21 18.56
CA ALA A 110 -5.85 13.12 18.29
C ALA A 110 -5.41 14.26 17.36
N SER A 111 -4.34 14.94 17.70
CA SER A 111 -3.73 15.96 16.85
C SER A 111 -3.00 15.32 15.65
N GLY A 112 -2.72 16.11 14.61
CA GLY A 112 -1.90 15.63 13.49
C GLY A 112 -0.55 15.08 13.95
N LEU A 113 0.08 15.74 14.92
CA LEU A 113 1.34 15.28 15.49
C LEU A 113 1.18 13.95 16.25
N ASP A 114 0.12 13.79 17.07
CA ASP A 114 -0.13 12.53 17.77
C ASP A 114 -0.33 11.35 16.82
N VAL A 115 -1.06 11.58 15.72
CA VAL A 115 -1.24 10.55 14.68
C VAL A 115 0.10 10.17 14.08
N VAL A 116 0.96 11.13 13.74
CA VAL A 116 2.28 10.83 13.19
C VAL A 116 3.17 10.11 14.19
N LEU A 117 3.22 10.60 15.44
CA LEU A 117 3.96 9.98 16.54
C LEU A 117 3.50 8.54 16.82
N SER A 118 2.20 8.25 16.68
CA SER A 118 1.67 6.88 16.87
C SER A 118 2.29 5.86 15.94
N GLY A 119 2.86 6.31 14.81
CA GLY A 119 3.60 5.47 13.86
C GLY A 119 4.76 4.75 14.50
N PHE A 120 5.52 5.41 15.38
CA PHE A 120 6.68 4.82 16.09
C PHE A 120 6.31 3.63 16.98
N PHE A 121 5.06 3.59 17.43
CA PHE A 121 4.55 2.55 18.32
C PHE A 121 3.69 1.50 17.59
N SER A 122 3.62 1.54 16.25
CA SER A 122 2.70 0.71 15.45
C SER A 122 1.26 0.74 15.97
N SER A 123 0.84 1.87 16.53
CA SER A 123 -0.43 2.11 17.20
C SER A 123 -1.26 3.12 16.40
N THR A 124 -2.54 3.26 16.70
CA THR A 124 -3.45 4.25 16.10
C THR A 124 -3.55 5.54 16.91
N ARG A 125 -2.98 5.56 18.11
CA ARG A 125 -2.92 6.72 19.02
C ARG A 125 -1.74 6.57 19.99
N ILE A 126 -1.41 7.65 20.67
CA ILE A 126 -0.45 7.62 21.79
C ILE A 126 -1.18 7.12 23.04
N PHE A 127 -0.64 6.09 23.67
CA PHE A 127 -1.15 5.55 24.93
C PHE A 127 -0.26 5.99 26.11
N PRO A 128 -0.75 6.00 27.36
CA PRO A 128 0.02 6.44 28.53
C PRO A 128 1.33 5.67 28.78
N ASN A 129 1.43 4.45 28.28
CA ASN A 129 2.64 3.63 28.36
C ASN A 129 3.65 3.88 27.24
N HIS A 130 3.33 4.73 26.26
CA HIS A 130 4.25 5.11 25.22
C HIS A 130 5.16 6.24 25.70
N THR A 131 6.46 6.05 25.56
CA THR A 131 7.45 7.09 25.84
C THR A 131 7.85 7.76 24.54
N VAL A 132 7.36 8.99 24.35
CA VAL A 132 7.75 9.83 23.22
C VAL A 132 9.01 10.59 23.61
N ASP A 133 10.12 10.30 22.93
CA ASP A 133 11.36 11.05 23.12
C ASP A 133 11.44 12.28 22.18
N PRO A 134 12.35 13.24 22.45
CA PRO A 134 12.52 14.42 21.61
C PRO A 134 12.83 14.10 20.14
N ASN A 135 13.57 13.03 19.87
CA ASN A 135 13.92 12.62 18.50
C ASN A 135 12.68 12.11 17.72
N HIS A 136 11.76 11.39 18.41
CA HIS A 136 10.48 11.00 17.78
C HIS A 136 9.68 12.22 17.36
N ARG A 137 9.64 13.27 18.22
CA ARG A 137 8.92 14.50 17.92
C ARG A 137 9.53 15.22 16.71
N GLU A 138 10.84 15.40 16.69
CA GLU A 138 11.56 16.03 15.59
C GLU A 138 11.30 15.31 14.26
N LEU A 139 11.42 13.99 14.23
CA LEU A 139 11.15 13.17 13.03
C LEU A 139 9.69 13.29 12.57
N ALA A 140 8.73 13.35 13.50
CA ALA A 140 7.32 13.53 13.19
C ALA A 140 7.04 14.91 12.56
N GLU A 141 7.64 15.96 13.12
CA GLU A 141 7.54 17.34 12.60
C GLU A 141 8.16 17.46 11.20
N VAL A 142 9.32 16.82 10.97
CA VAL A 142 9.95 16.73 9.66
C VAL A 142 9.05 16.01 8.65
N ALA A 143 8.41 14.90 9.03
CA ALA A 143 7.50 14.17 8.17
C ALA A 143 6.27 15.00 7.81
N LEU A 144 5.68 15.73 8.75
CA LEU A 144 4.58 16.66 8.50
C LEU A 144 4.99 17.79 7.53
N ALA A 145 6.19 18.35 7.73
CA ALA A 145 6.72 19.40 6.85
C ALA A 145 6.96 18.88 5.43
N GLN A 146 7.51 17.69 5.27
CA GLN A 146 7.72 17.03 3.97
C GLN A 146 6.42 16.90 3.16
N LEU A 147 5.30 16.68 3.84
CA LEU A 147 3.97 16.56 3.22
C LEU A 147 3.23 17.91 3.11
N GLY A 148 3.86 19.03 3.50
CA GLY A 148 3.26 20.36 3.47
C GLY A 148 2.11 20.55 4.46
N VAL A 149 2.07 19.78 5.55
CA VAL A 149 1.02 19.78 6.58
C VAL A 149 1.53 20.10 8.00
N ALA A 150 2.69 20.72 8.12
CA ALA A 150 3.25 21.11 9.42
C ALA A 150 2.29 22.01 10.25
N HIS A 151 1.51 22.86 9.60
CA HIS A 151 0.51 23.71 10.23
C HIS A 151 -0.66 22.95 10.88
N LEU A 152 -0.78 21.65 10.61
CA LEU A 152 -1.81 20.77 11.17
C LEU A 152 -1.31 19.98 12.40
N ALA A 153 -0.08 20.19 12.85
CA ALA A 153 0.51 19.43 13.94
C ALA A 153 -0.37 19.41 15.20
N GLU A 154 -0.89 20.57 15.61
CA GLU A 154 -1.73 20.70 16.81
C GLU A 154 -3.24 20.63 16.52
N ARG A 155 -3.64 20.49 15.25
CA ARG A 155 -5.05 20.42 14.86
C ARG A 155 -5.60 19.02 15.03
N ALA A 156 -6.82 18.88 15.55
CA ALA A 156 -7.49 17.58 15.66
C ALA A 156 -7.81 17.01 14.25
N VAL A 157 -7.56 15.72 14.05
CA VAL A 157 -7.75 15.07 12.72
C VAL A 157 -9.19 15.16 12.24
N GLN A 158 -10.16 15.12 13.14
CA GLN A 158 -11.58 15.27 12.80
C GLN A 158 -11.96 16.65 12.22
N GLU A 159 -11.13 17.66 12.42
CA GLU A 159 -11.30 19.02 11.88
C GLU A 159 -10.59 19.23 10.55
N MET A 160 -9.84 18.24 10.09
CA MET A 160 -9.10 18.28 8.83
C MET A 160 -9.98 17.88 7.65
N SER A 161 -9.72 18.46 6.48
CA SER A 161 -10.26 17.91 5.25
C SER A 161 -9.73 16.49 5.00
N SER A 162 -10.44 15.69 4.22
CA SER A 162 -10.02 14.31 3.88
C SER A 162 -8.63 14.26 3.23
N GLY A 163 -8.29 15.26 2.42
CA GLY A 163 -6.97 15.37 1.78
C GLY A 163 -5.85 15.74 2.77
N GLU A 164 -6.13 16.61 3.74
CA GLU A 164 -5.19 16.95 4.83
C GLU A 164 -4.95 15.75 5.72
N ALA A 165 -6.00 15.09 6.19
CA ALA A 165 -5.90 13.89 7.02
C ALA A 165 -5.16 12.75 6.30
N LYS A 166 -5.35 12.60 4.98
CA LYS A 166 -4.60 11.63 4.18
C LYS A 166 -3.09 11.94 4.15
N ARG A 167 -2.69 13.22 4.01
CA ARG A 167 -1.27 13.61 4.06
C ARG A 167 -0.67 13.40 5.45
N VAL A 168 -1.41 13.65 6.52
CA VAL A 168 -0.99 13.31 7.89
C VAL A 168 -0.77 11.80 8.04
N LEU A 169 -1.67 10.98 7.47
CA LEU A 169 -1.51 9.52 7.49
C LEU A 169 -0.29 9.05 6.68
N ILE A 170 0.02 9.71 5.56
CA ILE A 170 1.24 9.43 4.80
C ILE A 170 2.47 9.85 5.62
N ALA A 171 2.45 11.02 6.29
CA ALA A 171 3.54 11.44 7.19
C ALA A 171 3.78 10.40 8.29
N ARG A 172 2.71 9.87 8.90
CA ARG A 172 2.78 8.77 9.87
C ARG A 172 3.47 7.53 9.30
N ALA A 173 3.21 7.17 8.05
CA ALA A 173 3.83 6.02 7.39
C ALA A 173 5.33 6.25 7.09
N LEU A 174 5.79 7.50 7.03
CA LEU A 174 7.16 7.88 6.67
C LEU A 174 8.12 7.99 7.87
N VAL A 175 7.64 8.07 9.12
CA VAL A 175 8.50 8.34 10.30
C VAL A 175 9.64 7.37 10.50
N HIS A 176 9.49 6.14 10.05
CA HIS A 176 10.53 5.09 10.10
C HIS A 176 11.43 5.05 8.85
N LYS A 177 11.23 5.95 7.89
CA LYS A 177 11.92 5.91 6.58
C LYS A 177 11.77 4.53 5.92
N PRO A 178 10.54 4.09 5.66
CA PRO A 178 10.26 2.73 5.17
C PRO A 178 10.90 2.49 3.80
N ARG A 179 11.14 1.23 3.47
CA ARG A 179 11.60 0.82 2.13
C ARG A 179 10.50 0.94 1.08
N ALA A 180 9.26 0.71 1.50
CA ALA A 180 8.12 0.84 0.61
C ALA A 180 6.88 1.34 1.36
N LEU A 181 5.99 2.00 0.61
CA LEU A 181 4.66 2.39 1.04
C LEU A 181 3.60 1.54 0.34
N LEU A 182 2.70 0.99 1.15
CA LEU A 182 1.54 0.25 0.69
C LEU A 182 0.32 1.17 0.76
N PHE A 183 -0.24 1.50 -0.40
CA PHE A 183 -1.45 2.30 -0.53
C PHE A 183 -2.64 1.38 -0.82
N ASP A 184 -3.64 1.34 0.05
CA ASP A 184 -4.89 0.58 -0.13
C ASP A 184 -6.04 1.54 -0.40
N GLU A 185 -6.46 1.61 -1.68
CA GLU A 185 -7.53 2.48 -2.17
C GLU A 185 -7.39 3.94 -1.69
N PRO A 186 -6.23 4.60 -1.91
CA PRO A 186 -5.88 5.83 -1.22
C PRO A 186 -6.73 7.05 -1.62
N SER A 187 -7.30 7.06 -2.82
CA SER A 187 -8.13 8.15 -3.36
C SER A 187 -9.60 8.07 -2.96
N ASN A 188 -10.04 6.96 -2.36
CA ASN A 188 -11.42 6.80 -1.94
C ASN A 188 -11.83 7.91 -0.97
N SER A 189 -13.02 8.45 -1.18
CA SER A 189 -13.62 9.54 -0.39
C SER A 189 -12.91 10.89 -0.48
N LEU A 190 -12.00 11.07 -1.44
CA LEU A 190 -11.35 12.34 -1.73
C LEU A 190 -12.08 13.08 -2.86
N ASP A 191 -12.20 14.40 -2.74
CA ASP A 191 -12.61 15.25 -3.85
C ASP A 191 -11.52 15.34 -4.94
N ILE A 192 -11.85 15.92 -6.08
CA ILE A 192 -10.97 15.98 -7.25
C ILE A 192 -9.65 16.70 -6.94
N LEU A 193 -9.67 17.76 -6.11
CA LEU A 193 -8.48 18.51 -5.75
C LEU A 193 -7.57 17.68 -4.83
N ALA A 194 -8.15 17.03 -3.82
CA ALA A 194 -7.43 16.16 -2.90
C ALA A 194 -6.86 14.91 -3.61
N GLN A 195 -7.59 14.32 -4.57
CA GLN A 195 -7.07 13.23 -5.40
C GLN A 195 -5.85 13.67 -6.20
N ARG A 196 -5.91 14.85 -6.82
CA ARG A 196 -4.75 15.40 -7.54
C ARG A 196 -3.55 15.59 -6.61
N GLY A 197 -3.74 16.23 -5.46
CA GLY A 197 -2.67 16.42 -4.48
C GLY A 197 -2.09 15.09 -3.95
N LEU A 198 -2.93 14.06 -3.78
CA LEU A 198 -2.47 12.72 -3.43
C LEU A 198 -1.58 12.11 -4.52
N ARG A 199 -1.98 12.21 -5.79
CA ARG A 199 -1.18 11.71 -6.92
C ARG A 199 0.17 12.43 -7.02
N GLU A 200 0.20 13.75 -6.85
CA GLU A 200 1.44 14.54 -6.79
C GLU A 200 2.33 14.11 -5.61
N THR A 201 1.75 13.82 -4.46
CA THR A 201 2.47 13.26 -3.31
C THR A 201 3.06 11.89 -3.62
N MET A 202 2.29 10.95 -4.19
CA MET A 202 2.80 9.63 -4.59
C MET A 202 3.95 9.74 -5.59
N ARG A 203 3.86 10.65 -6.58
CA ARG A 203 4.93 10.92 -7.54
C ARG A 203 6.22 11.40 -6.85
N SER A 204 6.08 12.36 -5.94
CA SER A 204 7.22 12.87 -5.16
C SER A 204 7.90 11.77 -4.35
N LEU A 205 7.12 10.88 -3.72
CA LEU A 205 7.63 9.76 -2.94
C LEU A 205 8.30 8.71 -3.82
N ALA A 206 7.73 8.37 -4.98
CA ALA A 206 8.36 7.47 -5.94
C ALA A 206 9.72 8.01 -6.40
N ASN A 207 9.77 9.29 -6.78
CA ASN A 207 11.01 9.95 -7.20
C ASN A 207 12.06 10.10 -6.08
N SER A 208 11.67 9.95 -4.81
CA SER A 208 12.60 9.93 -3.68
C SER A 208 13.23 8.54 -3.42
N GLY A 209 12.86 7.52 -4.21
CA GLY A 209 13.39 6.16 -4.11
C GLY A 209 12.64 5.27 -3.12
N ILE A 210 11.48 5.69 -2.61
CA ILE A 210 10.61 4.85 -1.78
C ILE A 210 9.77 3.97 -2.70
N GLY A 211 9.85 2.64 -2.54
CA GLY A 211 9.02 1.69 -3.30
C GLY A 211 7.52 1.96 -3.09
N ILE A 212 6.71 1.86 -4.14
CA ILE A 212 5.26 2.04 -4.03
C ILE A 212 4.55 0.76 -4.45
N ILE A 213 3.72 0.24 -3.56
CA ILE A 213 2.75 -0.81 -3.84
C ILE A 213 1.36 -0.17 -3.71
N LEU A 214 0.77 0.13 -4.85
CA LEU A 214 -0.55 0.73 -4.93
C LEU A 214 -1.60 -0.35 -5.20
N VAL A 215 -2.61 -0.42 -4.37
CA VAL A 215 -3.81 -1.24 -4.60
C VAL A 215 -4.96 -0.30 -4.86
N THR A 216 -5.59 -0.40 -6.02
CA THR A 216 -6.69 0.49 -6.41
C THR A 216 -7.63 -0.14 -7.43
N HIS A 217 -8.79 0.45 -7.64
CA HIS A 217 -9.66 0.19 -8.78
C HIS A 217 -9.73 1.42 -9.72
N GLU A 218 -9.08 2.53 -9.34
CA GLU A 218 -9.06 3.78 -10.07
C GLU A 218 -7.82 3.90 -10.96
N LEU A 219 -7.99 3.89 -12.29
CA LEU A 219 -6.88 4.02 -13.22
C LEU A 219 -6.06 5.31 -13.05
N PRO A 220 -6.68 6.47 -12.80
CA PRO A 220 -5.93 7.71 -12.62
C PRO A 220 -4.98 7.71 -11.42
N ASP A 221 -5.11 6.77 -10.47
CA ASP A 221 -4.18 6.65 -9.35
C ASP A 221 -2.86 5.97 -9.73
N VAL A 222 -2.84 5.28 -10.88
CA VAL A 222 -1.61 4.70 -11.43
C VAL A 222 -0.77 5.84 -12.00
N VAL A 223 0.01 6.48 -11.12
CA VAL A 223 0.85 7.62 -11.48
C VAL A 223 1.92 7.24 -12.52
N PRO A 224 2.47 8.21 -13.29
CA PRO A 224 3.45 7.93 -14.35
C PRO A 224 4.65 7.12 -13.90
N GLU A 225 5.12 7.29 -12.69
CA GLU A 225 6.29 6.62 -12.10
C GLU A 225 6.04 5.12 -11.82
N ILE A 226 4.80 4.67 -11.75
CA ILE A 226 4.45 3.24 -11.66
C ILE A 226 4.56 2.63 -13.05
N GLU A 227 5.54 1.76 -13.26
CA GLU A 227 5.82 1.14 -14.56
C GLU A 227 5.19 -0.25 -14.71
N ARG A 228 4.94 -0.95 -13.60
CA ARG A 228 4.38 -2.31 -13.59
C ARG A 228 2.97 -2.33 -13.04
N VAL A 229 2.11 -3.05 -13.73
CA VAL A 229 0.71 -3.22 -13.34
C VAL A 229 0.37 -4.70 -13.27
N VAL A 230 -0.31 -5.07 -12.20
CA VAL A 230 -0.85 -6.41 -11.96
C VAL A 230 -2.38 -6.30 -12.00
N LEU A 231 -3.03 -7.01 -12.90
CA LEU A 231 -4.50 -7.11 -12.90
C LEU A 231 -4.93 -8.31 -12.07
N MET A 232 -5.86 -8.07 -11.17
CA MET A 232 -6.34 -9.06 -10.23
C MET A 232 -7.85 -9.28 -10.35
N SER A 233 -8.27 -10.52 -10.47
CA SER A 233 -9.68 -10.94 -10.52
C SER A 233 -9.90 -12.21 -9.72
N ASN A 234 -10.96 -12.25 -8.91
CA ASN A 234 -11.36 -13.44 -8.13
C ASN A 234 -10.21 -14.10 -7.35
N GLY A 235 -9.36 -13.30 -6.74
CA GLY A 235 -8.23 -13.78 -5.93
C GLY A 235 -7.03 -14.31 -6.70
N ARG A 236 -6.98 -14.09 -8.01
CA ARG A 236 -5.91 -14.53 -8.90
C ARG A 236 -5.35 -13.39 -9.72
N ILE A 237 -4.09 -13.47 -10.10
CA ILE A 237 -3.50 -12.58 -11.10
C ILE A 237 -3.96 -13.04 -12.49
N VAL A 238 -4.47 -12.10 -13.27
CA VAL A 238 -4.93 -12.34 -14.64
C VAL A 238 -4.02 -11.70 -15.69
N ALA A 239 -3.24 -10.70 -15.31
CA ALA A 239 -2.15 -10.13 -16.12
C ALA A 239 -1.12 -9.48 -15.19
N ASP A 240 0.14 -9.48 -15.57
CA ASP A 240 1.26 -8.87 -14.85
C ASP A 240 2.33 -8.47 -15.87
N GLY A 241 2.74 -7.22 -15.87
CA GLY A 241 3.72 -6.73 -16.81
C GLY A 241 3.82 -5.21 -16.85
N ARG A 242 4.46 -4.70 -17.90
CA ARG A 242 4.62 -3.26 -18.10
C ARG A 242 3.26 -2.59 -18.26
N LYS A 243 3.12 -1.41 -17.67
CA LYS A 243 1.89 -0.63 -17.67
C LYS A 243 1.26 -0.50 -19.06
N GLU A 244 2.08 -0.20 -20.07
CA GLU A 244 1.64 -0.02 -21.44
C GLU A 244 1.12 -1.32 -22.09
N GLU A 245 1.61 -2.46 -21.66
CA GLU A 245 1.21 -3.78 -22.19
C GLU A 245 -0.05 -4.31 -21.52
N VAL A 246 -0.18 -4.02 -20.22
CA VAL A 246 -1.27 -4.55 -19.37
C VAL A 246 -2.52 -3.67 -19.48
N LEU A 247 -2.37 -2.35 -19.48
CA LEU A 247 -3.48 -1.40 -19.56
C LEU A 247 -3.94 -1.25 -21.01
N GLN A 248 -4.69 -2.24 -21.49
CA GLN A 248 -5.34 -2.24 -22.80
C GLN A 248 -6.87 -2.26 -22.62
N ALA A 249 -7.60 -1.63 -23.54
CA ALA A 249 -9.06 -1.57 -23.49
C ALA A 249 -9.70 -2.95 -23.36
N GLU A 250 -9.18 -3.94 -24.11
CA GLU A 250 -9.67 -5.32 -24.05
C GLU A 250 -9.44 -5.97 -22.68
N SER A 251 -8.23 -5.81 -22.09
CA SER A 251 -7.88 -6.38 -20.79
C SER A 251 -8.73 -5.77 -19.68
N LEU A 252 -8.89 -4.44 -19.69
CA LEU A 252 -9.71 -3.71 -18.73
C LEU A 252 -11.19 -4.02 -18.90
N GLY A 253 -11.67 -4.12 -20.15
CA GLY A 253 -13.05 -4.52 -20.44
C GLY A 253 -13.39 -5.91 -19.90
N LYS A 254 -12.48 -6.87 -20.05
CA LYS A 254 -12.63 -8.22 -19.45
C LYS A 254 -12.59 -8.15 -17.92
N LEU A 255 -11.67 -7.35 -17.35
CA LEU A 255 -11.51 -7.23 -15.90
C LEU A 255 -12.75 -6.64 -15.23
N PHE A 256 -13.26 -5.52 -15.76
CA PHE A 256 -14.40 -4.78 -15.20
C PHE A 256 -15.76 -5.22 -15.77
N ARG A 257 -15.77 -6.12 -16.77
CA ARG A 257 -16.97 -6.66 -17.43
C ARG A 257 -17.81 -5.57 -18.11
N LEU A 258 -17.16 -4.66 -18.80
CA LEU A 258 -17.80 -3.57 -19.54
C LEU A 258 -16.98 -3.22 -20.79
N THR A 259 -17.61 -2.56 -21.75
CA THR A 259 -16.87 -1.98 -22.87
C THR A 259 -16.21 -0.70 -22.39
N VAL A 260 -14.91 -0.56 -22.65
CA VAL A 260 -14.13 0.61 -22.23
C VAL A 260 -13.44 1.22 -23.43
N GLU A 261 -13.41 2.52 -23.48
CA GLU A 261 -12.47 3.30 -24.27
C GLU A 261 -11.33 3.73 -23.33
N LEU A 262 -10.10 3.56 -23.79
CA LEU A 262 -8.91 3.87 -23.01
C LEU A 262 -8.19 5.07 -23.62
N GLY A 263 -8.00 6.12 -22.83
CA GLY A 263 -7.19 7.27 -23.20
C GLY A 263 -5.98 7.41 -22.30
N ARG A 264 -4.92 8.06 -22.84
CA ARG A 264 -3.71 8.40 -22.10
C ARG A 264 -3.42 9.89 -22.28
N ARG A 265 -3.20 10.57 -21.15
CA ARG A 265 -2.78 11.97 -21.13
C ARG A 265 -1.78 12.22 -20.02
N ASP A 266 -0.65 12.85 -20.33
CA ASP A 266 0.41 13.20 -19.38
C ASP A 266 0.91 12.00 -18.54
N GLY A 267 0.92 10.79 -19.13
CA GLY A 267 1.31 9.55 -18.47
C GLY A 267 0.21 8.88 -17.65
N TYR A 268 -0.95 9.53 -17.47
CA TYR A 268 -2.11 8.95 -16.79
C TYR A 268 -3.06 8.25 -17.76
N TYR A 269 -3.70 7.20 -17.28
CA TYR A 269 -4.70 6.45 -18.01
C TYR A 269 -6.10 6.79 -17.51
N HIS A 270 -7.05 6.89 -18.42
CA HIS A 270 -8.46 7.15 -18.17
C HIS A 270 -9.32 6.21 -18.98
N ILE A 271 -10.46 5.80 -18.40
CA ILE A 271 -11.49 5.00 -19.09
C ILE A 271 -12.82 5.75 -19.07
N TRP A 272 -13.62 5.56 -20.09
CA TRP A 272 -15.01 6.02 -20.23
C TRP A 272 -15.85 5.07 -21.09
#